data_0d2bd48cfa98025b670ad0e8928555ae
#
_entry.id   0d2bd48cfa98025b670ad0e8928555ae
#
_cell.length_a   1.000
_cell.length_b   1.000
_cell.length_c   1.000
_cell.angle_alpha   90.00
_cell.angle_beta   90.00
_cell.angle_gamma   90.00
#
_symmetry.space_group_name_H-M   'P 1'
#
loop_
_entity.id
_entity.type
_entity.pdbx_description
1 polymer ?
#
loop_
_entity_poly.entity_id
_entity_poly.type
_entity_poly.pdbx_seq_one_letter_code
_entity_poly.pdbx_strand_id
1 'polypeptide(L)'
;MIRRNKIIASVAVSVMTGVLVAGNLAPLQGYYAFAQETGVKTARYSAVKDINKTLEGYTPIDSSDPVEFGGTYIKYQGETIQLSETAIYLDGSLSDELAAQYPYVYNDITKALSADALKNGTADKPMTVYVAPYVYWIDDPAATDTVQKTEGYSVPYGMVVNSDYLTIKGLTGNPDNVVLAGNRGQSHASNGNYTMFRFNCSGALTVKNITIGNYCSVDLDYPLMSELNQAKRTETITQAQLADVSGDKMFADNCNFISRLNLDPINGASRSLYNNCHFESTDDALNANAVYVGCDFDFYGNRPLYSSYGTGSTFLGCTFNCKILNVEAEPTQFFTKEGGTITAVDCVYNSNLSVPISIGWTKTPSTSLKCYQSNIIHNGQSITIGGEGAKETVDMTGKSVLDAYKVVSGGKTYYNTYNLLKGSDDWDPLGVKDVIKAAGQDTVATQLSITSDVTEIESGKETASIGGTVNY
;
A
#
# COMPACT_ATOMS: atom_id res chain seq x y z
N MET A 1 -33.79 -11.72 46.60
CA MET A 1 -34.73 -10.96 45.74
C MET A 1 -34.03 -9.68 45.30
N ILE A 2 -33.27 -9.71 44.17
CA ILE A 2 -32.54 -8.57 43.66
C ILE A 2 -32.96 -8.41 42.19
N ARG A 3 -33.57 -7.25 41.89
CA ARG A 3 -34.09 -6.89 40.57
C ARG A 3 -32.90 -6.52 39.65
N ARG A 4 -32.85 -7.14 38.48
CA ARG A 4 -31.99 -6.73 37.36
C ARG A 4 -32.60 -5.54 36.66
N ASN A 5 -31.92 -4.40 36.62
CA ASN A 5 -32.27 -3.29 35.74
C ASN A 5 -31.54 -3.50 34.40
N LYS A 6 -32.34 -3.60 33.35
CA LYS A 6 -31.86 -3.50 31.97
C LYS A 6 -31.64 -2.03 31.63
N ILE A 7 -30.43 -1.63 31.30
CA ILE A 7 -30.12 -0.33 30.70
C ILE A 7 -30.18 -0.53 29.18
N ILE A 8 -31.16 0.14 28.56
CA ILE A 8 -31.26 0.25 27.11
C ILE A 8 -30.44 1.50 26.76
N ALA A 9 -29.31 1.34 26.09
CA ALA A 9 -28.57 2.43 25.52
C ALA A 9 -29.14 2.76 24.14
N SER A 10 -29.77 3.92 24.03
CA SER A 10 -30.22 4.48 22.75
C SER A 10 -29.01 5.13 22.07
N VAL A 11 -28.62 4.65 20.91
CA VAL A 11 -27.61 5.30 20.06
C VAL A 11 -28.35 6.41 19.29
N ALA A 12 -28.04 7.66 19.63
CA ALA A 12 -28.47 8.82 18.87
C ALA A 12 -27.47 9.02 17.69
N VAL A 13 -27.97 8.83 16.47
CA VAL A 13 -27.25 9.21 15.25
C VAL A 13 -27.35 10.73 15.11
N SER A 14 -26.29 11.44 15.40
CA SER A 14 -26.18 12.86 15.10
C SER A 14 -25.70 13.03 13.66
N VAL A 15 -26.62 13.43 12.78
CA VAL A 15 -26.29 13.91 11.44
C VAL A 15 -25.70 15.31 11.58
N MET A 16 -24.37 15.44 11.45
CA MET A 16 -23.73 16.74 11.28
C MET A 16 -23.82 17.13 9.80
N THR A 17 -24.67 18.12 9.52
CA THR A 17 -24.64 18.87 8.26
C THR A 17 -23.46 19.84 8.31
N GLY A 18 -22.33 19.41 7.78
CA GLY A 18 -21.17 20.29 7.54
C GLY A 18 -21.33 21.01 6.21
N VAL A 19 -21.13 22.31 6.21
CA VAL A 19 -21.15 23.20 5.03
C VAL A 19 -20.03 22.78 4.09
N LEU A 20 -20.40 22.37 2.87
CA LEU A 20 -19.51 22.10 1.76
C LEU A 20 -18.83 23.41 1.32
N VAL A 21 -17.56 23.56 1.61
CA VAL A 21 -16.67 24.42 0.83
C VAL A 21 -16.24 23.58 -0.37
N ALA A 22 -16.72 23.95 -1.56
CA ALA A 22 -16.42 23.25 -2.79
C ALA A 22 -14.94 23.45 -3.19
N GLY A 23 -14.07 22.57 -2.70
CA GLY A 23 -12.80 22.28 -3.33
C GLY A 23 -12.93 20.89 -3.96
N ASN A 24 -12.58 20.77 -5.24
CA ASN A 24 -12.62 19.50 -5.97
C ASN A 24 -11.71 18.45 -5.30
N LEU A 25 -12.25 17.77 -4.31
CA LEU A 25 -11.67 16.51 -3.80
C LEU A 25 -12.24 15.41 -4.69
N ALA A 26 -11.37 14.56 -5.23
CA ALA A 26 -11.78 13.31 -5.83
C ALA A 26 -12.68 12.55 -4.83
N PRO A 27 -13.67 11.78 -5.30
CA PRO A 27 -14.58 11.11 -4.39
C PRO A 27 -13.79 10.20 -3.45
N LEU A 28 -13.88 10.48 -2.16
CA LEU A 28 -13.44 9.57 -1.09
C LEU A 28 -14.32 8.33 -1.21
N GLN A 29 -13.86 7.31 -1.90
CA GLN A 29 -14.45 5.98 -1.86
C GLN A 29 -13.95 5.25 -0.62
N GLY A 30 -14.89 4.78 0.17
CA GLY A 30 -14.68 3.71 1.13
C GLY A 30 -14.34 4.14 2.55
N TYR A 31 -15.34 4.61 3.28
CA TYR A 31 -15.30 4.42 4.74
C TYR A 31 -15.62 2.95 5.01
N TYR A 32 -14.62 2.16 5.36
CA TYR A 32 -14.85 0.82 5.87
C TYR A 32 -15.37 0.92 7.31
N ALA A 33 -16.63 0.52 7.51
CA ALA A 33 -17.15 0.28 8.85
C ALA A 33 -16.53 -1.01 9.37
N PHE A 34 -15.59 -0.92 10.32
CA PHE A 34 -15.12 -2.09 11.04
C PHE A 34 -16.29 -2.73 11.80
N ALA A 35 -16.63 -3.96 11.44
CA ALA A 35 -17.52 -4.76 12.25
C ALA A 35 -16.87 -5.01 13.61
N GLN A 36 -17.57 -4.67 14.69
CA GLN A 36 -17.13 -5.05 16.03
C GLN A 36 -17.01 -6.57 16.10
N GLU A 37 -15.90 -7.04 16.69
CA GLU A 37 -15.65 -8.45 16.95
C GLU A 37 -16.81 -9.12 17.66
N THR A 38 -17.58 -9.90 16.95
CA THR A 38 -18.57 -10.78 17.54
C THR A 38 -18.41 -12.18 16.94
N GLY A 39 -17.63 -12.99 17.62
CA GLY A 39 -17.62 -14.43 17.46
C GLY A 39 -16.76 -14.99 16.33
N VAL A 40 -15.97 -15.96 16.68
CA VAL A 40 -15.14 -16.79 15.79
C VAL A 40 -16.02 -17.40 14.69
N LYS A 41 -15.86 -16.92 13.46
CA LYS A 41 -16.47 -17.53 12.28
C LYS A 41 -15.49 -18.52 11.69
N THR A 42 -15.70 -19.79 11.94
CA THR A 42 -14.93 -20.86 11.27
C THR A 42 -15.62 -21.25 9.97
N ALA A 43 -15.36 -20.55 8.89
CA ALA A 43 -15.66 -21.06 7.56
C ALA A 43 -14.43 -21.83 7.04
N ARG A 44 -14.64 -23.03 6.52
CA ARG A 44 -13.56 -23.85 5.95
C ARG A 44 -13.45 -23.59 4.46
N TYR A 45 -12.28 -23.17 4.02
CA TYR A 45 -11.91 -22.93 2.64
C TYR A 45 -12.30 -24.08 1.65
N SER A 46 -12.32 -25.33 2.12
CA SER A 46 -12.60 -26.49 1.29
C SER A 46 -14.02 -26.62 0.75
N ALA A 47 -14.98 -25.83 1.24
CA ALA A 47 -16.38 -25.99 0.87
C ALA A 47 -16.78 -25.29 -0.45
N VAL A 48 -15.94 -24.39 -0.98
CA VAL A 48 -16.32 -23.54 -2.12
C VAL A 48 -15.73 -24.01 -3.46
N LYS A 49 -14.76 -24.94 -3.44
CA LYS A 49 -14.14 -25.46 -4.68
C LYS A 49 -15.08 -26.26 -5.61
N ASP A 50 -16.26 -26.61 -5.18
CA ASP A 50 -17.20 -27.45 -5.94
C ASP A 50 -18.26 -26.66 -6.75
N ILE A 51 -18.02 -25.39 -7.04
CA ILE A 51 -18.93 -24.64 -7.91
C ILE A 51 -18.66 -25.06 -9.36
N ASN A 52 -19.39 -26.10 -9.82
CA ASN A 52 -19.38 -26.49 -11.23
C ASN A 52 -20.02 -25.39 -12.07
N LYS A 53 -19.19 -24.58 -12.72
CA LYS A 53 -19.62 -23.56 -13.67
C LYS A 53 -19.23 -23.98 -15.07
N THR A 54 -20.19 -24.00 -15.95
CA THR A 54 -19.98 -24.10 -17.40
C THR A 54 -20.06 -22.71 -18.01
N LEU A 55 -19.56 -22.50 -19.21
CA LEU A 55 -19.68 -21.22 -19.92
C LEU A 55 -21.13 -20.76 -20.04
N GLU A 56 -22.07 -21.64 -20.36
CA GLU A 56 -23.49 -21.36 -20.38
C GLU A 56 -24.08 -21.04 -18.99
N GLY A 57 -23.50 -21.62 -17.94
CA GLY A 57 -23.92 -21.42 -16.55
C GLY A 57 -23.00 -20.53 -15.76
N TYR A 58 -21.99 -19.91 -16.36
CA TYR A 58 -21.08 -19.02 -15.64
C TYR A 58 -21.84 -17.85 -15.04
N THR A 59 -21.70 -17.67 -13.75
CA THR A 59 -22.29 -16.55 -13.02
C THR A 59 -21.18 -15.82 -12.30
N PRO A 60 -20.98 -14.52 -12.60
CA PRO A 60 -19.99 -13.69 -11.86
C PRO A 60 -20.31 -13.71 -10.38
N ILE A 61 -19.26 -13.78 -9.54
CA ILE A 61 -19.41 -13.68 -8.09
C ILE A 61 -19.91 -12.29 -7.70
N ASP A 62 -19.32 -11.24 -8.32
CA ASP A 62 -19.81 -9.87 -8.18
C ASP A 62 -20.84 -9.56 -9.28
N SER A 63 -22.11 -9.59 -8.93
CA SER A 63 -23.19 -9.25 -9.86
C SER A 63 -23.33 -7.74 -10.09
N SER A 64 -22.72 -6.90 -9.27
CA SER A 64 -22.75 -5.43 -9.37
C SER A 64 -21.66 -4.88 -10.29
N ASP A 65 -20.54 -5.60 -10.42
CA ASP A 65 -19.40 -5.29 -11.30
C ASP A 65 -18.95 -6.57 -12.02
N PRO A 66 -19.78 -7.10 -12.96
CA PRO A 66 -19.63 -8.46 -13.43
C PRO A 66 -18.47 -8.63 -14.43
N VAL A 67 -17.73 -9.71 -14.28
CA VAL A 67 -16.80 -10.23 -15.27
C VAL A 67 -17.53 -11.29 -16.11
N GLU A 68 -17.55 -11.15 -17.44
CA GLU A 68 -18.04 -12.19 -18.35
C GLU A 68 -16.86 -13.05 -18.82
N PHE A 69 -16.96 -14.37 -18.67
CA PHE A 69 -15.94 -15.31 -19.11
C PHE A 69 -16.43 -16.09 -20.33
N GLY A 70 -15.73 -15.95 -21.45
CA GLY A 70 -16.04 -16.60 -22.74
C GLY A 70 -15.07 -17.72 -23.12
N GLY A 71 -14.28 -18.23 -22.20
CA GLY A 71 -13.30 -19.30 -22.42
C GLY A 71 -11.96 -18.79 -22.93
N THR A 72 -11.93 -18.18 -24.10
CA THR A 72 -10.70 -17.61 -24.69
C THR A 72 -10.58 -16.10 -24.51
N TYR A 73 -11.58 -15.48 -23.94
CA TYR A 73 -11.63 -14.06 -23.64
C TYR A 73 -12.40 -13.79 -22.36
N ILE A 74 -12.19 -12.63 -21.80
CA ILE A 74 -13.01 -12.05 -20.74
C ILE A 74 -13.55 -10.70 -21.20
N LYS A 75 -14.72 -10.31 -20.69
CA LYS A 75 -15.21 -8.95 -20.83
C LYS A 75 -15.37 -8.31 -19.46
N TYR A 76 -14.89 -7.12 -19.34
CA TYR A 76 -14.99 -6.33 -18.11
C TYR A 76 -15.13 -4.85 -18.45
N GLN A 77 -16.13 -4.20 -17.87
CA GLN A 77 -16.43 -2.77 -18.08
C GLN A 77 -16.51 -2.35 -19.57
N GLY A 78 -17.08 -3.23 -20.39
CA GLY A 78 -17.27 -3.00 -21.83
C GLY A 78 -16.05 -3.32 -22.71
N GLU A 79 -14.90 -3.61 -22.12
CA GLU A 79 -13.71 -4.06 -22.84
C GLU A 79 -13.70 -5.58 -23.01
N THR A 80 -13.31 -6.05 -24.19
CA THR A 80 -13.04 -7.47 -24.48
C THR A 80 -11.55 -7.71 -24.46
N ILE A 81 -11.08 -8.56 -23.54
CA ILE A 81 -9.68 -8.92 -23.37
C ILE A 81 -9.49 -10.32 -23.90
N GLN A 82 -8.72 -10.48 -24.98
CA GLN A 82 -8.34 -11.78 -25.51
C GLN A 82 -7.25 -12.40 -24.66
N LEU A 83 -7.46 -13.63 -24.19
CA LEU A 83 -6.46 -14.36 -23.44
C LEU A 83 -5.36 -14.86 -24.39
N SER A 84 -4.13 -14.83 -23.91
CA SER A 84 -2.92 -15.15 -24.67
C SER A 84 -1.79 -15.56 -23.74
N GLU A 85 -0.66 -15.91 -24.31
CA GLU A 85 0.58 -16.24 -23.58
C GLU A 85 1.12 -15.10 -22.68
N THR A 86 0.64 -13.86 -22.85
CA THR A 86 0.98 -12.70 -22.02
C THR A 86 -0.24 -12.06 -21.34
N ALA A 87 -1.42 -12.63 -21.51
CA ALA A 87 -2.68 -12.16 -20.92
C ALA A 87 -3.44 -13.37 -20.37
N ILE A 88 -3.24 -13.71 -19.11
CA ILE A 88 -3.84 -14.88 -18.47
C ILE A 88 -4.96 -14.48 -17.51
N TYR A 89 -5.88 -15.42 -17.28
CA TYR A 89 -7.04 -15.21 -16.40
C TYR A 89 -6.98 -16.15 -15.21
N LEU A 90 -7.17 -15.59 -14.02
CA LEU A 90 -7.29 -16.32 -12.76
C LEU A 90 -8.68 -16.11 -12.18
N ASP A 91 -9.44 -17.19 -12.01
CA ASP A 91 -10.76 -17.20 -11.40
C ASP A 91 -10.94 -18.40 -10.47
N GLY A 92 -10.82 -18.19 -9.17
CA GLY A 92 -10.93 -19.22 -8.14
C GLY A 92 -12.32 -19.85 -8.01
N SER A 93 -13.32 -19.32 -8.70
CA SER A 93 -14.68 -19.88 -8.73
C SER A 93 -14.86 -20.97 -9.79
N LEU A 94 -13.90 -21.13 -10.71
CA LEU A 94 -13.94 -22.17 -11.75
C LEU A 94 -13.57 -23.53 -11.16
N SER A 95 -14.20 -24.60 -11.68
CA SER A 95 -13.74 -25.95 -11.38
C SER A 95 -12.41 -26.26 -12.09
N ASP A 96 -11.67 -27.25 -11.57
CA ASP A 96 -10.42 -27.70 -12.19
C ASP A 96 -10.65 -28.17 -13.65
N GLU A 97 -11.78 -28.85 -13.89
CA GLU A 97 -12.15 -29.36 -15.23
C GLU A 97 -12.44 -28.21 -16.20
N LEU A 98 -13.08 -27.16 -15.75
CA LEU A 98 -13.40 -26.01 -16.60
C LEU A 98 -12.16 -25.17 -16.89
N ALA A 99 -11.36 -24.88 -15.89
CA ALA A 99 -10.10 -24.15 -16.08
C ALA A 99 -9.15 -24.89 -17.05
N ALA A 100 -9.06 -26.22 -16.95
CA ALA A 100 -8.20 -27.04 -17.80
C ALA A 100 -8.64 -27.11 -19.28
N GLN A 101 -9.86 -26.68 -19.59
CA GLN A 101 -10.35 -26.68 -20.99
C GLN A 101 -9.77 -25.54 -21.82
N TYR A 102 -9.30 -24.49 -21.18
CA TYR A 102 -8.85 -23.27 -21.85
C TYR A 102 -7.39 -22.97 -21.54
N PRO A 103 -6.56 -22.75 -22.55
CA PRO A 103 -5.21 -22.25 -22.32
C PRO A 103 -5.28 -20.84 -21.69
N TYR A 104 -4.31 -20.53 -20.84
CA TYR A 104 -4.19 -19.22 -20.17
C TYR A 104 -5.29 -18.93 -19.11
N VAL A 105 -6.04 -19.97 -18.70
CA VAL A 105 -7.06 -19.89 -17.63
C VAL A 105 -6.61 -20.73 -16.44
N TYR A 106 -6.68 -20.14 -15.26
CA TYR A 106 -6.26 -20.75 -14.01
C TYR A 106 -7.33 -20.52 -12.93
N ASN A 107 -7.46 -21.45 -12.01
CA ASN A 107 -8.30 -21.32 -10.81
C ASN A 107 -7.48 -21.38 -9.51
N ASP A 108 -6.16 -21.47 -9.63
CA ASP A 108 -5.21 -21.58 -8.55
C ASP A 108 -4.08 -20.54 -8.75
N ILE A 109 -3.87 -19.69 -7.73
CA ILE A 109 -2.88 -18.61 -7.79
C ILE A 109 -1.46 -19.16 -7.94
N THR A 110 -1.14 -20.30 -7.33
CA THR A 110 0.21 -20.86 -7.40
C THR A 110 0.56 -21.34 -8.81
N LYS A 111 -0.45 -21.79 -9.55
CA LYS A 111 -0.31 -22.13 -10.97
C LYS A 111 -0.25 -20.88 -11.85
N ALA A 112 -1.12 -19.90 -11.61
CA ALA A 112 -1.18 -18.66 -12.39
C ALA A 112 0.09 -17.81 -12.25
N LEU A 113 0.72 -17.81 -11.08
CA LEU A 113 1.96 -17.07 -10.81
C LEU A 113 3.22 -17.96 -10.90
N SER A 114 3.11 -19.15 -11.48
CA SER A 114 4.27 -20.03 -11.71
C SER A 114 5.20 -19.46 -12.79
N ALA A 115 6.48 -19.79 -12.71
CA ALA A 115 7.48 -19.37 -13.69
C ALA A 115 7.11 -19.80 -15.13
N ASP A 116 6.44 -20.94 -15.30
CA ASP A 116 6.01 -21.42 -16.62
C ASP A 116 4.84 -20.58 -17.18
N ALA A 117 3.90 -20.19 -16.34
CA ALA A 117 2.79 -19.33 -16.75
C ALA A 117 3.23 -17.90 -17.10
N LEU A 118 4.29 -17.37 -16.44
CA LEU A 118 4.70 -15.97 -16.53
C LEU A 118 5.92 -15.71 -17.44
N LYS A 119 6.42 -16.70 -18.18
CA LYS A 119 7.70 -16.63 -18.91
C LYS A 119 7.75 -15.68 -20.10
N ASN A 120 6.62 -15.21 -20.60
CA ASN A 120 6.54 -14.49 -21.88
C ASN A 120 6.50 -12.95 -21.77
N GLY A 121 6.56 -12.40 -20.56
CA GLY A 121 6.50 -10.95 -20.33
C GLY A 121 7.76 -10.23 -20.77
N THR A 122 7.60 -9.11 -21.49
CA THR A 122 8.68 -8.22 -21.93
C THR A 122 8.35 -6.77 -21.58
N ALA A 123 9.30 -5.85 -21.78
CA ALA A 123 9.07 -4.41 -21.54
C ALA A 123 7.93 -3.86 -22.41
N ASP A 124 7.89 -4.24 -23.69
CA ASP A 124 6.88 -3.76 -24.64
C ASP A 124 5.53 -4.48 -24.46
N LYS A 125 5.55 -5.69 -23.93
CA LYS A 125 4.37 -6.54 -23.70
C LYS A 125 4.50 -7.21 -22.32
N PRO A 126 4.20 -6.50 -21.25
CA PRO A 126 4.25 -7.07 -19.89
C PRO A 126 3.30 -8.24 -19.74
N MET A 127 3.71 -9.21 -18.93
CA MET A 127 2.82 -10.27 -18.50
C MET A 127 1.67 -9.69 -17.68
N THR A 128 0.42 -9.99 -18.05
CA THR A 128 -0.75 -9.52 -17.30
C THR A 128 -1.57 -10.69 -16.79
N VAL A 129 -1.75 -10.74 -15.47
CA VAL A 129 -2.66 -11.66 -14.80
C VAL A 129 -3.92 -10.89 -14.44
N TYR A 130 -5.02 -11.19 -15.12
CA TYR A 130 -6.35 -10.68 -14.83
C TYR A 130 -7.00 -11.55 -13.78
N VAL A 131 -7.39 -10.96 -12.65
CA VAL A 131 -7.85 -11.70 -11.48
C VAL A 131 -9.32 -11.40 -11.22
N ALA A 132 -10.15 -12.42 -11.26
CA ALA A 132 -11.58 -12.30 -10.93
C ALA A 132 -11.80 -12.09 -9.42
N PRO A 133 -12.95 -11.53 -9.01
CA PRO A 133 -13.35 -11.46 -7.60
C PRO A 133 -13.33 -12.84 -6.93
N TYR A 134 -12.47 -13.03 -5.93
CA TYR A 134 -12.34 -14.24 -5.12
C TYR A 134 -11.27 -14.06 -4.03
N VAL A 135 -11.13 -15.07 -3.13
CA VAL A 135 -10.03 -15.18 -2.16
C VAL A 135 -9.05 -16.24 -2.63
N TYR A 136 -7.82 -15.84 -2.90
CA TYR A 136 -6.75 -16.68 -3.43
C TYR A 136 -5.68 -16.94 -2.37
N TRP A 137 -5.73 -18.10 -1.74
CA TRP A 137 -4.75 -18.52 -0.76
C TRP A 137 -3.48 -19.03 -1.44
N ILE A 138 -2.30 -18.50 -1.01
CA ILE A 138 -1.00 -18.95 -1.54
C ILE A 138 -0.54 -20.27 -0.94
N ASP A 139 -1.15 -20.68 0.18
CA ASP A 139 -0.99 -22.02 0.77
C ASP A 139 -2.29 -22.41 1.50
N ASP A 140 -2.38 -23.64 2.01
CA ASP A 140 -3.53 -24.07 2.79
C ASP A 140 -3.60 -23.28 4.12
N PRO A 141 -4.65 -22.46 4.34
CA PRO A 141 -4.79 -21.69 5.57
C PRO A 141 -4.94 -22.54 6.84
N ALA A 142 -5.26 -23.83 6.71
CA ALA A 142 -5.37 -24.78 7.82
C ALA A 142 -4.08 -25.56 8.08
N ALA A 143 -3.08 -25.47 7.22
CA ALA A 143 -1.83 -26.19 7.38
C ALA A 143 -1.07 -25.76 8.66
N THR A 144 -0.49 -26.71 9.37
CA THR A 144 0.19 -26.52 10.67
C THR A 144 1.70 -26.72 10.61
N ASP A 145 2.23 -27.07 9.45
CA ASP A 145 3.66 -27.22 9.22
C ASP A 145 4.43 -25.92 9.37
N THR A 146 5.71 -26.00 9.58
CA THR A 146 6.60 -24.83 9.61
C THR A 146 7.11 -24.54 8.21
N VAL A 147 6.87 -23.34 7.72
CA VAL A 147 7.40 -22.88 6.44
C VAL A 147 8.93 -22.83 6.50
N GLN A 148 9.56 -23.55 5.61
CA GLN A 148 11.00 -23.64 5.54
C GLN A 148 11.60 -22.45 4.81
N LYS A 149 12.84 -22.10 5.17
CA LYS A 149 13.61 -21.10 4.47
C LYS A 149 13.73 -21.46 2.99
N THR A 150 13.36 -20.52 2.13
CA THR A 150 13.48 -20.69 0.69
C THR A 150 14.96 -20.68 0.28
N GLU A 151 15.37 -21.65 -0.51
CA GLU A 151 16.75 -21.76 -0.99
C GLU A 151 17.18 -20.50 -1.75
N GLY A 152 18.38 -20.01 -1.46
CA GLY A 152 18.91 -18.78 -2.05
C GLY A 152 18.44 -17.48 -1.40
N TYR A 153 17.54 -17.54 -0.41
CA TYR A 153 17.01 -16.35 0.27
C TYR A 153 17.34 -16.34 1.76
N SER A 154 17.24 -15.15 2.37
CA SER A 154 17.53 -14.97 3.79
C SER A 154 16.37 -15.38 4.70
N VAL A 155 15.15 -15.33 4.20
CA VAL A 155 13.91 -15.58 4.96
C VAL A 155 13.02 -16.60 4.22
N PRO A 156 12.08 -17.25 4.91
CA PRO A 156 11.02 -18.03 4.28
C PRO A 156 10.07 -17.13 3.49
N TYR A 157 9.81 -17.51 2.24
CA TYR A 157 8.76 -16.92 1.41
C TYR A 157 7.63 -17.93 1.20
N GLY A 158 6.40 -17.44 1.25
CA GLY A 158 5.24 -18.26 0.89
C GLY A 158 5.23 -18.60 -0.60
N MET A 159 5.59 -17.61 -1.44
CA MET A 159 5.66 -17.80 -2.87
C MET A 159 6.76 -16.93 -3.51
N VAL A 160 7.55 -17.53 -4.39
CA VAL A 160 8.54 -16.81 -5.22
C VAL A 160 8.00 -16.70 -6.64
N VAL A 161 7.81 -15.49 -7.12
CA VAL A 161 7.26 -15.16 -8.44
C VAL A 161 8.36 -14.60 -9.33
N ASN A 162 8.58 -15.20 -10.49
CA ASN A 162 9.64 -14.79 -11.41
C ASN A 162 9.02 -14.28 -12.72
N SER A 163 9.13 -12.98 -12.97
CA SER A 163 8.73 -12.35 -14.22
C SER A 163 9.31 -10.95 -14.29
N ASP A 164 10.08 -10.66 -15.35
CA ASP A 164 10.76 -9.37 -15.46
C ASP A 164 9.79 -8.17 -15.57
N TYR A 165 8.64 -8.37 -16.21
CA TYR A 165 7.60 -7.35 -16.37
C TYR A 165 6.24 -7.97 -16.08
N LEU A 166 5.68 -7.67 -14.92
CA LEU A 166 4.46 -8.28 -14.42
C LEU A 166 3.41 -7.23 -14.04
N THR A 167 2.20 -7.44 -14.50
CA THR A 167 0.99 -6.76 -14.02
C THR A 167 0.03 -7.78 -13.43
N ILE A 168 -0.41 -7.55 -12.19
CA ILE A 168 -1.51 -8.30 -11.56
C ILE A 168 -2.68 -7.32 -11.42
N LYS A 169 -3.79 -7.58 -12.10
CA LYS A 169 -4.92 -6.65 -12.18
C LYS A 169 -6.22 -7.33 -11.76
N GLY A 170 -6.78 -6.90 -10.64
CA GLY A 170 -8.13 -7.28 -10.22
C GLY A 170 -9.18 -6.73 -11.18
N LEU A 171 -10.12 -7.57 -11.55
CA LEU A 171 -11.28 -7.21 -12.38
C LEU A 171 -12.43 -6.77 -11.47
N THR A 172 -12.20 -5.67 -10.78
CA THR A 172 -13.12 -5.05 -9.82
C THR A 172 -12.80 -3.59 -9.65
N GLY A 173 -13.78 -2.78 -9.30
CA GLY A 173 -13.60 -1.41 -8.82
C GLY A 173 -13.29 -1.33 -7.32
N ASN A 174 -13.65 -2.39 -6.55
CA ASN A 174 -13.38 -2.49 -5.11
C ASN A 174 -12.29 -3.54 -4.83
N PRO A 175 -11.09 -3.14 -4.36
CA PRO A 175 -9.98 -4.06 -4.12
C PRO A 175 -10.28 -5.17 -3.08
N ASP A 176 -11.28 -4.99 -2.20
CA ASP A 176 -11.69 -6.03 -1.25
C ASP A 176 -12.30 -7.27 -1.93
N ASN A 177 -12.73 -7.12 -3.18
CA ASN A 177 -13.33 -8.22 -3.93
C ASN A 177 -12.30 -9.18 -4.55
N VAL A 178 -11.02 -8.78 -4.60
CA VAL A 178 -9.92 -9.62 -5.11
C VAL A 178 -8.83 -9.71 -4.06
N VAL A 179 -8.75 -10.83 -3.35
CA VAL A 179 -7.86 -10.98 -2.20
C VAL A 179 -6.79 -12.04 -2.47
N LEU A 180 -5.52 -11.62 -2.48
CA LEU A 180 -4.37 -12.51 -2.45
C LEU A 180 -4.00 -12.73 -0.99
N ALA A 181 -4.25 -13.92 -0.47
CA ALA A 181 -4.26 -14.21 0.96
C ALA A 181 -3.15 -15.16 1.42
N GLY A 182 -2.60 -14.88 2.60
CA GLY A 182 -1.79 -15.78 3.39
C GLY A 182 -2.14 -15.64 4.87
N ASN A 183 -1.74 -16.59 5.71
CA ASN A 183 -1.96 -16.52 7.15
C ASN A 183 -0.80 -17.09 7.97
N ARG A 184 0.41 -17.06 7.42
CA ARG A 184 1.62 -17.46 8.14
C ARG A 184 2.33 -16.21 8.68
N GLY A 185 2.94 -16.34 9.84
CA GLY A 185 3.79 -15.33 10.43
C GLY A 185 5.07 -15.94 10.97
N GLN A 186 5.91 -15.14 11.65
CA GLN A 186 7.21 -15.59 12.16
C GLN A 186 7.14 -16.82 13.07
N SER A 187 6.04 -17.03 13.79
CA SER A 187 5.83 -18.21 14.63
C SER A 187 5.59 -19.49 13.83
N HIS A 188 5.34 -19.37 12.53
CA HIS A 188 5.09 -20.49 11.61
C HIS A 188 6.23 -20.67 10.60
N ALA A 189 7.35 -19.97 10.81
CA ALA A 189 8.49 -19.96 9.90
C ALA A 189 9.79 -20.42 10.58
N SER A 190 10.61 -21.15 9.85
CA SER A 190 11.85 -21.74 10.37
C SER A 190 12.93 -20.73 10.75
N ASN A 191 12.80 -19.47 10.36
CA ASN A 191 13.80 -18.41 10.52
C ASN A 191 13.30 -17.19 11.31
N GLY A 192 12.15 -17.26 11.96
CA GLY A 192 11.60 -16.16 12.74
C GLY A 192 11.04 -14.98 11.94
N ASN A 193 11.14 -14.97 10.61
CA ASN A 193 10.50 -14.04 9.72
C ASN A 193 9.76 -14.81 8.62
N TYR A 194 8.70 -14.21 8.09
CA TYR A 194 7.92 -14.77 7.02
C TYR A 194 7.42 -13.64 6.12
N THR A 195 7.59 -13.81 4.82
CA THR A 195 7.06 -12.89 3.79
C THR A 195 6.22 -13.70 2.80
N MET A 196 4.99 -13.23 2.50
CA MET A 196 4.10 -13.97 1.61
C MET A 196 4.68 -14.11 0.20
N PHE A 197 5.11 -12.99 -0.40
CA PHE A 197 5.60 -12.99 -1.77
C PHE A 197 7.04 -12.50 -1.88
N ARG A 198 7.79 -13.14 -2.75
CA ARG A 198 9.01 -12.59 -3.34
C ARG A 198 8.80 -12.41 -4.83
N PHE A 199 8.73 -11.16 -5.30
CA PHE A 199 8.65 -10.83 -6.72
C PHE A 199 10.05 -10.58 -7.28
N ASN A 200 10.52 -11.45 -8.15
CA ASN A 200 11.74 -11.24 -8.93
C ASN A 200 11.34 -10.60 -10.27
N CYS A 201 11.15 -9.28 -10.25
CA CYS A 201 10.69 -8.48 -11.39
C CYS A 201 11.74 -7.42 -11.69
N SER A 202 12.73 -7.77 -12.54
CA SER A 202 13.88 -6.90 -12.80
C SER A 202 13.51 -5.58 -13.49
N GLY A 203 12.44 -5.56 -14.30
CA GLY A 203 11.99 -4.39 -15.05
C GLY A 203 10.90 -3.61 -14.32
N ALA A 204 9.72 -4.23 -14.13
CA ALA A 204 8.60 -3.56 -13.49
C ALA A 204 7.58 -4.53 -12.89
N LEU A 205 7.05 -4.19 -11.72
CA LEU A 205 5.89 -4.80 -11.12
C LEU A 205 4.76 -3.76 -11.03
N THR A 206 3.59 -4.12 -11.54
CA THR A 206 2.36 -3.33 -11.38
C THR A 206 1.29 -4.18 -10.71
N VAL A 207 0.65 -3.66 -9.66
CA VAL A 207 -0.49 -4.29 -9.01
C VAL A 207 -1.66 -3.31 -8.97
N LYS A 208 -2.86 -3.77 -9.36
CA LYS A 208 -4.04 -2.90 -9.45
C LYS A 208 -5.30 -3.58 -8.94
N ASN A 209 -6.12 -2.84 -8.20
CA ASN A 209 -7.45 -3.27 -7.77
C ASN A 209 -7.44 -4.61 -7.03
N ILE A 210 -6.50 -4.82 -6.13
CA ILE A 210 -6.36 -6.05 -5.34
C ILE A 210 -6.06 -5.75 -3.88
N THR A 211 -6.43 -6.67 -3.02
CA THR A 211 -5.95 -6.75 -1.65
C THR A 211 -4.83 -7.79 -1.57
N ILE A 212 -3.68 -7.42 -1.00
CA ILE A 212 -2.67 -8.36 -0.54
C ILE A 212 -2.75 -8.37 0.98
N GLY A 213 -3.16 -9.51 1.55
CA GLY A 213 -3.43 -9.59 2.97
C GLY A 213 -2.79 -10.80 3.65
N ASN A 214 -2.13 -10.55 4.79
CA ASN A 214 -1.69 -11.61 5.68
C ASN A 214 -2.60 -11.69 6.91
N TYR A 215 -3.44 -12.69 6.94
CA TYR A 215 -4.47 -12.93 7.95
C TYR A 215 -3.98 -13.79 9.12
N CYS A 216 -2.71 -13.70 9.44
CA CYS A 216 -2.15 -14.36 10.62
C CYS A 216 -2.73 -13.79 11.92
N SER A 217 -2.83 -12.46 12.01
CA SER A 217 -3.32 -11.75 13.21
C SER A 217 -4.51 -10.81 12.91
N VAL A 218 -5.17 -11.00 11.78
CA VAL A 218 -6.34 -10.23 11.31
C VAL A 218 -7.36 -11.21 10.75
N ASP A 219 -8.64 -11.00 11.04
CA ASP A 219 -9.71 -11.77 10.41
C ASP A 219 -9.87 -11.33 8.94
N LEU A 220 -10.18 -12.27 8.06
CA LEU A 220 -10.63 -12.00 6.71
C LEU A 220 -12.16 -12.06 6.67
N ASP A 221 -12.78 -10.91 6.46
CA ASP A 221 -14.20 -10.79 6.17
C ASP A 221 -14.38 -10.46 4.68
N TYR A 222 -14.69 -11.49 3.88
CA TYR A 222 -14.84 -11.33 2.44
C TYR A 222 -16.25 -10.84 2.06
N PRO A 223 -16.36 -9.70 1.36
CA PRO A 223 -17.66 -9.02 1.23
C PRO A 223 -18.67 -9.74 0.32
N LEU A 224 -18.22 -10.54 -0.64
CA LEU A 224 -19.09 -11.14 -1.65
C LEU A 224 -19.62 -12.53 -1.26
N MET A 225 -18.88 -13.28 -0.43
CA MET A 225 -19.22 -14.64 -0.04
C MET A 225 -18.72 -14.94 1.37
N SER A 226 -19.61 -14.99 2.35
CA SER A 226 -19.25 -15.26 3.75
C SER A 226 -18.57 -16.61 3.97
N GLU A 227 -18.76 -17.56 3.04
CA GLU A 227 -18.12 -18.88 3.05
C GLU A 227 -16.60 -18.79 2.84
N LEU A 228 -16.10 -17.68 2.30
CA LEU A 228 -14.68 -17.41 2.13
C LEU A 228 -14.07 -16.62 3.29
N ASN A 229 -14.85 -16.28 4.30
CA ASN A 229 -14.33 -15.66 5.52
C ASN A 229 -13.37 -16.60 6.24
N GLN A 230 -12.33 -16.02 6.83
CA GLN A 230 -11.33 -16.78 7.57
C GLN A 230 -10.99 -16.05 8.88
N ALA A 231 -11.13 -16.74 10.00
CA ALA A 231 -10.64 -16.22 11.28
C ALA A 231 -9.11 -16.15 11.27
N LYS A 232 -8.57 -15.13 11.94
CA LYS A 232 -7.13 -15.01 12.17
C LYS A 232 -6.56 -16.28 12.79
N ARG A 233 -5.33 -16.59 12.44
CA ARG A 233 -4.66 -17.79 12.93
C ARG A 233 -4.27 -17.69 14.41
N THR A 234 -3.93 -16.48 14.87
CA THR A 234 -3.47 -16.24 16.24
C THR A 234 -3.93 -14.89 16.77
N GLU A 235 -4.23 -14.84 18.07
CA GLU A 235 -4.49 -13.59 18.79
C GLU A 235 -3.20 -12.78 19.04
N THR A 236 -2.06 -13.42 19.02
CA THR A 236 -0.79 -12.75 19.22
C THR A 236 -0.36 -12.04 17.95
N ILE A 237 -0.15 -10.74 18.04
CA ILE A 237 0.42 -9.96 16.93
C ILE A 237 1.85 -10.46 16.67
N THR A 238 2.09 -10.90 15.44
CA THR A 238 3.35 -11.50 15.00
C THR A 238 3.77 -10.91 13.66
N GLN A 239 5.06 -10.90 13.36
CA GLN A 239 5.56 -10.44 12.07
C GLN A 239 4.99 -11.31 10.94
N ALA A 240 4.30 -10.67 10.02
CA ALA A 240 3.56 -11.31 8.95
C ALA A 240 3.62 -10.42 7.70
N GLN A 241 4.79 -10.42 7.05
CA GLN A 241 5.14 -9.53 5.96
C GLN A 241 4.41 -9.91 4.66
N LEU A 242 4.10 -8.93 3.83
CA LEU A 242 3.36 -9.16 2.58
C LEU A 242 4.28 -9.46 1.41
N ALA A 243 5.19 -8.55 1.05
CA ALA A 243 5.96 -8.76 -0.17
C ALA A 243 7.29 -8.02 -0.21
N ASP A 244 8.25 -8.67 -0.88
CA ASP A 244 9.45 -8.03 -1.39
C ASP A 244 9.47 -8.06 -2.93
N VAL A 245 10.06 -7.03 -3.54
CA VAL A 245 10.35 -7.00 -4.97
C VAL A 245 11.81 -6.71 -5.21
N SER A 246 12.40 -7.37 -6.20
CA SER A 246 13.69 -6.97 -6.76
C SER A 246 13.47 -6.31 -8.10
N GLY A 247 14.03 -5.14 -8.30
CA GLY A 247 13.94 -4.44 -9.57
C GLY A 247 13.88 -2.94 -9.40
N ASP A 248 13.57 -2.26 -10.50
CA ASP A 248 13.59 -0.81 -10.53
C ASP A 248 12.24 -0.19 -10.17
N LYS A 249 11.14 -0.69 -10.78
CA LYS A 249 9.84 -0.02 -10.75
C LYS A 249 8.78 -0.87 -10.07
N MET A 250 8.11 -0.30 -9.10
CA MET A 250 6.92 -0.88 -8.50
C MET A 250 5.79 0.16 -8.49
N PHE A 251 4.63 -0.22 -9.03
CA PHE A 251 3.43 0.61 -9.04
C PHE A 251 2.24 -0.15 -8.48
N ALA A 252 1.66 0.35 -7.40
CA ALA A 252 0.42 -0.12 -6.83
C ALA A 252 -0.67 0.95 -7.00
N ASP A 253 -1.85 0.56 -7.51
CA ASP A 253 -2.95 1.46 -7.81
C ASP A 253 -4.28 0.87 -7.34
N ASN A 254 -4.97 1.57 -6.44
CA ASN A 254 -6.22 1.13 -5.83
C ASN A 254 -6.08 -0.28 -5.20
N CYS A 255 -5.13 -0.43 -4.28
CA CYS A 255 -4.83 -1.69 -3.60
C CYS A 255 -4.95 -1.56 -2.09
N ASN A 256 -5.29 -2.67 -1.42
CA ASN A 256 -5.22 -2.77 0.04
C ASN A 256 -4.05 -3.66 0.47
N PHE A 257 -3.34 -3.23 1.49
CA PHE A 257 -2.23 -3.95 2.11
C PHE A 257 -2.55 -4.17 3.58
N ILE A 258 -2.83 -5.43 3.94
CA ILE A 258 -3.39 -5.80 5.25
C ILE A 258 -2.44 -6.72 6.01
N SER A 259 -1.98 -6.27 7.16
CA SER A 259 -1.26 -7.06 8.17
C SER A 259 -1.23 -6.27 9.48
N ARG A 260 -0.75 -6.87 10.56
CA ARG A 260 -0.63 -6.13 11.84
C ARG A 260 0.80 -5.75 12.19
N LEU A 261 1.79 -6.56 11.94
CA LEU A 261 3.18 -6.26 12.30
C LEU A 261 4.12 -6.47 11.12
N ASN A 262 4.98 -5.48 10.88
CA ASN A 262 5.94 -5.48 9.77
C ASN A 262 5.22 -5.74 8.44
N LEU A 263 4.33 -4.86 8.06
CA LEU A 263 3.48 -5.01 6.88
C LEU A 263 4.31 -5.32 5.62
N ASP A 264 5.36 -4.54 5.35
CA ASP A 264 6.20 -4.62 4.15
C ASP A 264 5.32 -4.81 2.90
N PRO A 265 4.62 -3.77 2.45
CA PRO A 265 3.54 -3.92 1.45
C PRO A 265 4.05 -4.51 0.13
N ILE A 266 5.07 -3.94 -0.48
CA ILE A 266 5.92 -4.49 -1.54
C ILE A 266 7.23 -3.72 -1.50
N ASN A 267 8.17 -4.17 -0.68
CA ASN A 267 9.41 -3.45 -0.45
C ASN A 267 10.52 -3.83 -1.45
N GLY A 268 11.44 -2.92 -1.72
CA GLY A 268 12.73 -3.21 -2.34
C GLY A 268 12.96 -2.68 -3.74
N ALA A 269 11.96 -2.17 -4.47
CA ALA A 269 12.17 -1.51 -5.75
C ALA A 269 12.94 -0.19 -5.58
N SER A 270 13.74 0.17 -6.58
CA SER A 270 14.47 1.44 -6.57
C SER A 270 13.54 2.64 -6.65
N ARG A 271 12.42 2.50 -7.37
CA ARG A 271 11.35 3.49 -7.51
C ARG A 271 10.01 2.85 -7.22
N SER A 272 9.31 3.33 -6.19
CA SER A 272 8.01 2.79 -5.77
C SER A 272 6.96 3.88 -5.71
N LEU A 273 5.79 3.60 -6.28
CA LEU A 273 4.60 4.45 -6.20
C LEU A 273 3.40 3.65 -5.72
N TYR A 274 2.75 4.17 -4.70
CA TYR A 274 1.44 3.73 -4.26
C TYR A 274 0.43 4.85 -4.51
N ASN A 275 -0.64 4.55 -5.25
CA ASN A 275 -1.69 5.51 -5.61
C ASN A 275 -3.05 5.00 -5.14
N ASN A 276 -3.77 5.81 -4.36
CA ASN A 276 -5.07 5.47 -3.80
C ASN A 276 -5.10 4.10 -3.10
N CYS A 277 -4.04 3.78 -2.35
CA CYS A 277 -3.93 2.51 -1.63
C CYS A 277 -4.30 2.67 -0.16
N HIS A 278 -4.83 1.59 0.42
CA HIS A 278 -5.10 1.48 1.85
C HIS A 278 -4.07 0.58 2.54
N PHE A 279 -3.67 0.96 3.76
CA PHE A 279 -2.67 0.22 4.55
C PHE A 279 -3.15 0.02 5.98
N GLU A 280 -3.10 -1.22 6.46
CA GLU A 280 -3.25 -1.53 7.87
C GLU A 280 -1.96 -2.05 8.47
N SER A 281 -1.46 -1.39 9.52
CA SER A 281 -0.19 -1.80 10.13
C SER A 281 -0.02 -1.36 11.57
N THR A 282 0.90 -2.00 12.28
CA THR A 282 1.38 -1.54 13.59
C THR A 282 2.63 -0.68 13.43
N ASP A 283 3.80 -1.18 13.73
CA ASP A 283 5.08 -0.48 13.61
C ASP A 283 6.05 -1.23 12.67
N ASP A 284 7.11 -0.54 12.27
CA ASP A 284 8.15 -1.05 11.35
C ASP A 284 7.59 -1.56 10.00
N ALA A 285 6.55 -0.91 9.48
CA ALA A 285 5.64 -1.55 8.53
C ALA A 285 5.73 -1.05 7.10
N LEU A 286 6.15 0.19 6.88
CA LEU A 286 6.09 0.78 5.55
C LEU A 286 7.46 0.87 4.88
N ASN A 287 7.43 0.89 3.54
CA ASN A 287 8.61 1.03 2.71
C ASN A 287 9.32 2.36 3.00
N ALA A 288 10.63 2.26 3.17
CA ALA A 288 11.49 3.39 3.52
C ALA A 288 11.68 4.41 2.38
N ASN A 289 11.56 3.98 1.11
CA ASN A 289 11.75 4.82 -0.07
C ASN A 289 10.59 4.63 -1.04
N ALA A 290 9.53 5.41 -0.87
CA ALA A 290 8.37 5.33 -1.73
C ALA A 290 7.64 6.67 -1.83
N VAL A 291 6.90 6.84 -2.91
CA VAL A 291 5.94 7.92 -3.10
C VAL A 291 4.54 7.37 -2.88
N TYR A 292 3.79 8.00 -1.97
CA TYR A 292 2.42 7.66 -1.65
C TYR A 292 1.52 8.81 -2.06
N VAL A 293 0.51 8.56 -2.91
CA VAL A 293 -0.41 9.57 -3.43
C VAL A 293 -1.84 9.20 -3.09
N GLY A 294 -2.55 10.06 -2.36
CA GLY A 294 -3.95 9.85 -2.03
C GLY A 294 -4.22 8.57 -1.23
N CYS A 295 -3.20 8.06 -0.55
CA CYS A 295 -3.30 6.83 0.24
C CYS A 295 -3.90 7.09 1.60
N ASP A 296 -4.54 6.07 2.19
CA ASP A 296 -4.98 6.11 3.57
C ASP A 296 -4.35 4.98 4.40
N PHE A 297 -4.08 5.31 5.67
CA PHE A 297 -3.31 4.46 6.56
C PHE A 297 -4.05 4.31 7.90
N ASP A 298 -4.31 3.09 8.30
CA ASP A 298 -4.75 2.74 9.64
C ASP A 298 -3.55 2.26 10.47
N PHE A 299 -3.07 3.11 11.39
CA PHE A 299 -1.93 2.83 12.23
C PHE A 299 -2.35 2.30 13.61
N TYR A 300 -2.01 1.05 13.88
CA TYR A 300 -2.22 0.38 15.16
C TYR A 300 -0.99 0.46 16.09
N GLY A 301 0.10 1.03 15.62
CA GLY A 301 1.33 1.34 16.34
C GLY A 301 1.76 2.80 16.14
N ASN A 302 2.73 3.26 16.93
CA ASN A 302 3.14 4.67 16.95
C ASN A 302 4.36 4.99 16.08
N ARG A 303 4.83 4.06 15.26
CA ARG A 303 6.02 4.18 14.40
C ARG A 303 5.86 3.33 13.14
N PRO A 304 5.02 3.76 12.20
CA PRO A 304 4.64 2.93 11.05
C PRO A 304 5.80 2.65 10.07
N LEU A 305 6.83 3.52 10.02
CA LEU A 305 8.02 3.25 9.23
C LEU A 305 9.18 2.84 10.15
N TYR A 306 9.98 1.85 9.73
CA TYR A 306 11.18 1.48 10.45
C TYR A 306 12.23 2.59 10.38
N SER A 307 12.70 2.88 9.19
CA SER A 307 13.57 4.02 8.86
C SER A 307 13.33 4.45 7.43
N SER A 308 13.75 5.66 7.08
CA SER A 308 13.85 6.07 5.69
C SER A 308 15.29 6.42 5.35
N TYR A 309 15.69 6.21 4.10
CA TYR A 309 17.03 6.49 3.59
C TYR A 309 16.96 6.86 2.11
N GLY A 310 18.07 7.33 1.55
CA GLY A 310 18.06 7.84 0.18
C GLY A 310 17.23 9.11 0.06
N THR A 311 16.28 9.13 -0.85
CA THR A 311 15.33 10.23 -1.05
C THR A 311 14.22 10.24 0.00
N GLY A 312 14.05 9.15 0.75
CA GLY A 312 13.07 8.99 1.80
C GLY A 312 11.65 8.70 1.30
N SER A 313 10.71 8.71 2.23
CA SER A 313 9.29 8.50 1.92
C SER A 313 8.60 9.84 1.71
N THR A 314 7.77 9.92 0.67
CA THR A 314 7.01 11.11 0.29
C THR A 314 5.52 10.80 0.29
N PHE A 315 4.76 11.56 1.10
CA PHE A 315 3.31 11.43 1.24
C PHE A 315 2.63 12.66 0.65
N LEU A 316 1.77 12.47 -0.34
CA LEU A 316 1.09 13.51 -1.10
C LEU A 316 -0.42 13.29 -1.04
N GLY A 317 -1.14 14.16 -0.34
CA GLY A 317 -2.60 14.07 -0.19
C GLY A 317 -3.06 12.83 0.61
N CYS A 318 -2.24 12.35 1.53
CA CYS A 318 -2.51 11.13 2.28
C CYS A 318 -3.29 11.40 3.57
N THR A 319 -4.00 10.37 4.03
CA THR A 319 -4.71 10.37 5.32
C THR A 319 -4.11 9.32 6.25
N PHE A 320 -3.84 9.71 7.49
CA PHE A 320 -3.35 8.82 8.53
C PHE A 320 -4.38 8.73 9.65
N ASN A 321 -4.80 7.52 10.00
CA ASN A 321 -5.75 7.28 11.07
C ASN A 321 -5.04 6.53 12.20
N CYS A 322 -4.92 7.19 13.35
CA CYS A 322 -4.37 6.56 14.54
C CYS A 322 -5.42 5.65 15.20
N LYS A 323 -5.12 4.35 15.23
CA LYS A 323 -5.96 3.29 15.83
C LYS A 323 -5.33 2.70 17.09
N ILE A 324 -4.34 3.36 17.69
CA ILE A 324 -3.60 2.85 18.85
C ILE A 324 -4.51 2.70 20.05
N LEU A 325 -4.42 1.56 20.74
CA LEU A 325 -5.24 1.24 21.90
C LEU A 325 -4.67 1.78 23.22
N ASN A 326 -3.36 1.94 23.34
CA ASN A 326 -2.68 2.39 24.57
C ASN A 326 -1.85 3.64 24.32
N VAL A 327 -2.52 4.74 23.99
CA VAL A 327 -1.89 6.03 23.69
C VAL A 327 -1.31 6.72 24.93
N GLU A 328 -1.82 6.43 26.13
CA GLU A 328 -1.37 7.06 27.37
C GLU A 328 0.11 6.78 27.67
N ALA A 329 0.58 5.58 27.30
CA ALA A 329 1.98 5.19 27.48
C ALA A 329 2.91 5.87 26.46
N GLU A 330 2.44 6.17 25.25
CA GLU A 330 3.23 6.79 24.18
C GLU A 330 2.38 7.84 23.42
N PRO A 331 2.20 9.03 23.96
CA PRO A 331 1.30 10.05 23.38
C PRO A 331 1.86 10.72 22.12
N THR A 332 3.14 10.52 21.80
CA THR A 332 3.72 11.02 20.56
C THR A 332 3.68 9.93 19.50
N GLN A 333 3.07 10.25 18.37
CA GLN A 333 3.03 9.42 17.18
C GLN A 333 4.16 9.84 16.25
N PHE A 334 5.00 8.92 15.85
CA PHE A 334 6.13 9.19 14.97
C PHE A 334 5.91 8.54 13.62
N PHE A 335 6.35 9.20 12.53
CA PHE A 335 6.37 8.54 11.23
C PHE A 335 7.39 7.41 11.19
N THR A 336 8.57 7.60 11.77
CA THR A 336 9.62 6.59 11.77
C THR A 336 10.13 6.26 13.18
N LYS A 337 10.64 5.05 13.34
CA LYS A 337 11.40 4.62 14.51
C LYS A 337 12.78 5.24 14.53
N GLU A 338 13.47 5.27 13.40
CA GLU A 338 14.82 5.80 13.22
C GLU A 338 14.83 6.92 12.18
N GLY A 339 15.82 7.81 12.28
CA GLY A 339 15.94 8.98 11.42
C GLY A 339 15.95 8.66 9.92
N GLY A 340 15.61 9.64 9.13
CA GLY A 340 15.55 9.59 7.68
C GLY A 340 14.68 10.73 7.16
N THR A 341 14.87 11.07 5.89
CA THR A 341 14.10 12.14 5.26
C THR A 341 12.66 11.69 5.01
N ILE A 342 11.71 12.53 5.36
CA ILE A 342 10.28 12.34 5.06
C ILE A 342 9.74 13.65 4.50
N THR A 343 8.85 13.54 3.53
CA THR A 343 8.09 14.66 2.99
C THR A 343 6.61 14.38 3.13
N ALA A 344 5.83 15.33 3.64
CA ALA A 344 4.38 15.25 3.75
C ALA A 344 3.75 16.54 3.21
N VAL A 345 2.90 16.42 2.20
CA VAL A 345 2.22 17.56 1.55
C VAL A 345 0.72 17.26 1.46
N ASP A 346 -0.10 18.23 1.90
CA ASP A 346 -1.57 18.13 1.89
C ASP A 346 -2.09 16.89 2.64
N CYS A 347 -1.48 16.55 3.77
CA CYS A 347 -1.83 15.34 4.52
C CYS A 347 -2.73 15.64 5.71
N VAL A 348 -3.60 14.69 6.02
CA VAL A 348 -4.52 14.74 7.16
C VAL A 348 -4.16 13.63 8.15
N TYR A 349 -4.03 13.99 9.42
CA TYR A 349 -3.85 13.04 10.51
C TYR A 349 -5.09 13.05 11.41
N ASN A 350 -5.75 11.91 11.54
CA ASN A 350 -6.92 11.73 12.38
C ASN A 350 -6.56 10.91 13.61
N SER A 351 -6.98 11.37 14.79
CA SER A 351 -6.87 10.62 16.02
C SER A 351 -8.13 10.81 16.84
N ASN A 352 -8.98 9.81 16.94
CA ASN A 352 -10.20 9.80 17.74
C ASN A 352 -9.94 9.33 19.18
N LEU A 353 -8.77 9.64 19.70
CA LEU A 353 -8.35 9.18 21.02
C LEU A 353 -8.81 10.16 22.09
N SER A 354 -9.17 9.62 23.24
CA SER A 354 -9.57 10.41 24.43
C SER A 354 -8.40 11.24 25.01
N VAL A 355 -7.17 10.85 24.67
CA VAL A 355 -5.95 11.55 25.10
C VAL A 355 -5.37 12.32 23.92
N PRO A 356 -5.03 13.61 24.09
CA PRO A 356 -4.35 14.37 23.05
C PRO A 356 -3.01 13.71 22.67
N ILE A 357 -2.75 13.60 21.37
CA ILE A 357 -1.48 13.12 20.87
C ILE A 357 -0.72 14.25 20.15
N SER A 358 0.59 14.12 20.10
CA SER A 358 1.46 14.94 19.26
C SER A 358 1.99 14.13 18.08
N ILE A 359 2.33 14.81 16.99
CA ILE A 359 2.88 14.18 15.78
C ILE A 359 4.34 14.58 15.63
N GLY A 360 5.22 13.59 15.53
CA GLY A 360 6.65 13.78 15.33
C GLY A 360 7.16 13.03 14.09
N TRP A 361 8.31 13.44 13.59
CA TRP A 361 8.91 12.77 12.41
C TRP A 361 9.54 11.43 12.76
N THR A 362 10.38 11.41 13.78
CA THR A 362 11.12 10.22 14.17
C THR A 362 11.31 10.15 15.68
N LYS A 363 11.28 8.93 16.21
CA LYS A 363 11.56 8.69 17.63
C LYS A 363 13.03 8.93 17.96
N THR A 364 13.93 8.68 17.03
CA THR A 364 15.38 8.80 17.21
C THR A 364 15.97 9.74 16.14
N PRO A 365 15.84 11.08 16.34
CA PRO A 365 16.30 12.04 15.35
C PRO A 365 17.83 12.09 15.28
N SER A 366 18.37 12.18 14.07
CA SER A 366 19.76 12.58 13.86
C SER A 366 19.87 14.11 13.87
N THR A 367 21.04 14.64 14.19
CA THR A 367 21.28 16.09 14.23
C THR A 367 21.19 16.76 12.85
N SER A 368 21.37 16.01 11.79
CA SER A 368 21.33 16.48 10.39
C SER A 368 19.99 16.19 9.70
N LEU A 369 19.04 15.54 10.38
CA LEU A 369 17.76 15.20 9.79
C LEU A 369 17.01 16.47 9.37
N LYS A 370 16.50 16.44 8.12
CA LYS A 370 15.52 17.41 7.62
C LYS A 370 14.33 16.66 7.05
N CYS A 371 13.14 17.09 7.48
CA CYS A 371 11.87 16.62 6.99
C CYS A 371 11.06 17.80 6.47
N TYR A 372 10.25 17.56 5.45
CA TYR A 372 9.61 18.63 4.69
C TYR A 372 8.09 18.50 4.80
N GLN A 373 7.43 19.62 5.05
CA GLN A 373 5.97 19.66 5.12
C GLN A 373 5.36 20.81 4.35
N SER A 374 4.10 20.65 3.95
CA SER A 374 3.20 21.74 3.57
C SER A 374 1.76 21.31 3.81
N ASN A 375 0.95 22.17 4.44
CA ASN A 375 -0.47 21.95 4.64
C ASN A 375 -0.79 20.61 5.35
N ILE A 376 -0.37 20.47 6.60
CA ILE A 376 -0.64 19.32 7.46
C ILE A 376 -1.78 19.65 8.43
N ILE A 377 -2.80 18.80 8.42
CA ILE A 377 -3.99 18.95 9.27
C ILE A 377 -4.05 17.80 10.27
N HIS A 378 -4.16 18.10 11.55
CA HIS A 378 -4.43 17.12 12.60
C HIS A 378 -5.78 17.45 13.27
N ASN A 379 -6.74 16.55 13.16
CA ASN A 379 -8.09 16.72 13.69
C ASN A 379 -8.71 18.09 13.35
N GLY A 380 -8.55 18.52 12.09
CA GLY A 380 -9.08 19.79 11.60
C GLY A 380 -8.25 21.03 11.93
N GLN A 381 -7.13 20.89 12.63
CA GLN A 381 -6.22 21.98 12.96
C GLN A 381 -4.93 21.89 12.13
N SER A 382 -4.46 23.04 11.59
CA SER A 382 -3.15 23.08 10.94
C SER A 382 -2.05 22.92 11.98
N ILE A 383 -1.06 22.08 11.71
CA ILE A 383 0.05 21.81 12.63
C ILE A 383 1.41 21.88 11.93
N THR A 384 2.44 22.06 12.76
CA THR A 384 3.83 21.76 12.41
C THR A 384 4.20 20.41 13.04
N ILE A 385 4.61 19.45 12.22
CA ILE A 385 5.08 18.15 12.71
C ILE A 385 6.34 18.36 13.54
N GLY A 386 6.42 17.71 14.71
CA GLY A 386 7.47 17.97 15.70
C GLY A 386 7.23 19.17 16.60
N GLY A 387 6.15 19.92 16.36
CA GLY A 387 5.77 21.10 17.13
C GLY A 387 6.37 22.41 16.59
N GLU A 388 5.91 23.52 17.16
CA GLU A 388 6.39 24.85 16.78
C GLU A 388 7.90 24.99 17.08
N GLY A 389 8.66 25.45 16.09
CA GLY A 389 10.11 25.63 16.22
C GLY A 389 10.95 24.36 16.08
N ALA A 390 10.36 23.25 15.67
CA ALA A 390 11.10 22.01 15.39
C ALA A 390 12.22 22.24 14.37
N LYS A 391 13.46 21.92 14.77
CA LYS A 391 14.66 22.22 13.96
C LYS A 391 14.81 21.30 12.75
N GLU A 392 14.23 20.12 12.82
CA GLU A 392 14.19 19.13 11.73
C GLU A 392 13.13 19.47 10.67
N THR A 393 12.14 20.29 11.01
CA THR A 393 11.02 20.58 10.12
C THR A 393 11.31 21.77 9.21
N VAL A 394 11.14 21.56 7.91
CA VAL A 394 11.15 22.60 6.88
C VAL A 394 9.75 22.78 6.33
N ASP A 395 9.10 23.88 6.66
CA ASP A 395 7.82 24.25 6.05
C ASP A 395 8.05 24.84 4.67
N MET A 396 7.48 24.20 3.66
CA MET A 396 7.56 24.57 2.24
C MET A 396 6.41 25.49 1.80
N THR A 397 5.45 25.75 2.67
CA THR A 397 4.25 26.53 2.32
C THR A 397 4.63 27.92 1.79
N GLY A 398 4.17 28.22 0.57
CA GLY A 398 4.48 29.49 -0.12
C GLY A 398 5.91 29.60 -0.67
N LYS A 399 6.70 28.53 -0.65
CA LYS A 399 8.04 28.52 -1.22
C LYS A 399 8.07 27.75 -2.54
N SER A 400 8.93 28.15 -3.46
CA SER A 400 9.07 27.53 -4.79
C SER A 400 9.47 26.04 -4.75
N VAL A 401 10.16 25.61 -3.69
CA VAL A 401 10.51 24.18 -3.50
C VAL A 401 9.28 23.28 -3.41
N LEU A 402 8.10 23.81 -3.06
CA LEU A 402 6.85 23.06 -3.03
C LEU A 402 6.45 22.55 -4.44
N ASP A 403 6.85 23.26 -5.50
CA ASP A 403 6.54 22.89 -6.88
C ASP A 403 7.20 21.56 -7.29
N ALA A 404 8.23 21.12 -6.56
CA ALA A 404 8.81 19.79 -6.70
C ALA A 404 7.82 18.66 -6.37
N TYR A 405 6.82 18.94 -5.56
CA TYR A 405 5.87 17.98 -5.01
C TYR A 405 4.44 18.16 -5.54
N LYS A 406 4.05 19.39 -5.84
CA LYS A 406 2.73 19.67 -6.40
C LYS A 406 2.72 20.91 -7.30
N VAL A 407 1.85 20.88 -8.29
CA VAL A 407 1.63 21.97 -9.25
C VAL A 407 0.15 22.24 -9.37
N VAL A 408 -0.22 23.51 -9.48
CA VAL A 408 -1.60 23.92 -9.78
C VAL A 408 -1.69 24.34 -11.26
N SER A 409 -2.50 23.65 -12.03
CA SER A 409 -2.73 23.94 -13.44
C SER A 409 -4.23 23.89 -13.74
N GLY A 410 -4.75 24.91 -14.39
CA GLY A 410 -6.18 25.01 -14.70
C GLY A 410 -7.10 24.96 -13.48
N GLY A 411 -6.64 25.43 -12.31
CA GLY A 411 -7.39 25.38 -11.06
C GLY A 411 -7.42 23.99 -10.38
N LYS A 412 -6.72 23.00 -10.92
CA LYS A 412 -6.59 21.65 -10.37
C LYS A 412 -5.18 21.44 -9.84
N THR A 413 -5.07 20.78 -8.67
CA THR A 413 -3.79 20.36 -8.10
C THR A 413 -3.36 19.02 -8.71
N TYR A 414 -2.11 18.95 -9.11
CA TYR A 414 -1.43 17.73 -9.57
C TYR A 414 -0.22 17.47 -8.67
N TYR A 415 -0.12 16.28 -8.13
CA TYR A 415 1.10 15.86 -7.44
C TYR A 415 2.18 15.53 -8.45
N ASN A 416 3.39 16.07 -8.24
CA ASN A 416 4.50 16.02 -9.19
C ASN A 416 5.26 14.69 -9.10
N THR A 417 4.55 13.59 -9.25
CA THR A 417 5.13 12.23 -9.24
C THR A 417 6.09 12.01 -10.38
N TYR A 418 5.87 12.68 -11.53
CA TYR A 418 6.81 12.60 -12.64
C TYR A 418 8.20 13.10 -12.25
N ASN A 419 8.31 14.26 -11.62
CA ASN A 419 9.62 14.76 -11.19
C ASN A 419 10.30 13.87 -10.14
N LEU A 420 9.53 13.25 -9.26
CA LEU A 420 10.04 12.36 -8.21
C LEU A 420 10.49 10.99 -8.75
N LEU A 421 9.89 10.49 -9.84
CA LEU A 421 10.02 9.11 -10.28
C LEU A 421 10.54 8.92 -11.70
N LYS A 422 10.62 9.97 -12.53
CA LYS A 422 10.94 9.87 -13.95
C LYS A 422 12.22 9.12 -14.27
N GLY A 423 13.23 9.21 -13.40
CA GLY A 423 14.56 8.62 -13.67
C GLY A 423 15.15 9.10 -14.99
N SER A 424 15.89 8.21 -15.65
CA SER A 424 16.44 8.44 -17.00
C SER A 424 15.53 7.94 -18.12
N ASP A 425 14.47 7.25 -17.80
CA ASP A 425 13.55 6.56 -18.72
C ASP A 425 12.15 7.15 -18.77
N ASP A 426 11.98 8.33 -18.18
CA ASP A 426 10.73 9.09 -18.19
C ASP A 426 9.52 8.33 -17.59
N TRP A 427 9.75 7.50 -16.56
CA TRP A 427 8.68 6.72 -15.94
C TRP A 427 7.61 7.61 -15.30
N ASP A 428 6.40 7.53 -15.81
CA ASP A 428 5.25 8.35 -15.42
C ASP A 428 3.98 7.52 -15.30
N PRO A 429 3.84 6.71 -14.25
CA PRO A 429 2.70 5.78 -14.11
C PRO A 429 1.36 6.48 -13.91
N LEU A 430 1.33 7.75 -13.49
CA LEU A 430 0.09 8.54 -13.35
C LEU A 430 -0.22 9.45 -14.55
N GLY A 431 0.67 9.51 -15.55
CA GLY A 431 0.44 10.30 -16.76
C GLY A 431 0.42 11.81 -16.51
N VAL A 432 1.19 12.31 -15.54
CA VAL A 432 1.21 13.75 -15.19
C VAL A 432 2.30 14.54 -15.91
N LYS A 433 3.18 13.88 -16.66
CA LYS A 433 4.34 14.45 -17.35
C LYS A 433 4.03 15.73 -18.11
N ASP A 434 2.98 15.69 -18.95
CA ASP A 434 2.67 16.82 -19.85
C ASP A 434 2.21 18.04 -19.06
N VAL A 435 1.41 17.84 -18.01
CA VAL A 435 0.98 18.93 -17.13
C VAL A 435 2.16 19.54 -16.37
N ILE A 436 3.06 18.70 -15.87
CA ILE A 436 4.24 19.14 -15.12
C ILE A 436 5.20 19.91 -16.04
N LYS A 437 5.44 19.42 -17.27
CA LYS A 437 6.26 20.11 -18.27
C LYS A 437 5.65 21.44 -18.71
N ALA A 438 4.33 21.48 -18.94
CA ALA A 438 3.63 22.70 -19.30
C ALA A 438 3.69 23.77 -18.20
N ALA A 439 3.80 23.35 -16.94
CA ALA A 439 4.00 24.24 -15.81
C ALA A 439 5.47 24.63 -15.58
N GLY A 440 6.42 24.08 -16.36
CA GLY A 440 7.85 24.32 -16.19
C GLY A 440 8.47 23.68 -14.94
N GLN A 441 7.82 22.64 -14.41
CA GLN A 441 8.21 21.98 -13.15
C GLN A 441 8.74 20.56 -13.34
N ASP A 442 9.16 20.21 -14.54
CA ASP A 442 9.83 18.93 -14.86
C ASP A 442 11.31 18.91 -14.48
N THR A 443 11.89 20.08 -14.26
CA THR A 443 13.21 20.27 -13.67
C THR A 443 13.09 21.29 -12.56
N VAL A 444 13.00 20.80 -11.33
CA VAL A 444 13.01 21.72 -10.18
C VAL A 444 14.39 22.36 -10.10
N ALA A 445 14.41 23.69 -10.16
CA ALA A 445 15.64 24.45 -9.94
C ALA A 445 16.20 24.06 -8.57
N THR A 446 17.32 23.38 -8.55
CA THR A 446 18.03 23.06 -7.33
C THR A 446 18.50 24.35 -6.71
N GLN A 447 17.88 24.78 -5.61
CA GLN A 447 18.36 25.92 -4.89
C GLN A 447 19.54 25.46 -4.02
N LEU A 448 20.75 25.68 -4.51
CA LEU A 448 21.95 25.50 -3.72
C LEU A 448 22.09 26.70 -2.76
N SER A 449 21.73 26.54 -1.50
CA SER A 449 22.08 27.50 -0.49
C SER A 449 23.46 27.11 0.08
N ILE A 450 24.46 27.89 -0.25
CA ILE A 450 25.80 27.78 0.36
C ILE A 450 25.75 28.63 1.63
N THR A 451 25.69 27.99 2.78
CA THR A 451 25.98 28.67 4.07
C THR A 451 27.45 28.39 4.41
N SER A 452 28.28 29.39 4.27
CA SER A 452 29.63 29.34 4.80
C SER A 452 29.71 30.32 5.99
N ASP A 453 30.13 29.83 7.13
CA ASP A 453 30.46 30.68 8.29
C ASP A 453 31.82 31.37 8.11
N VAL A 454 32.53 31.06 7.01
CA VAL A 454 33.83 31.63 6.69
C VAL A 454 33.70 32.57 5.51
N THR A 455 33.79 33.84 5.74
CA THR A 455 33.71 34.90 4.73
C THR A 455 35.08 35.27 4.12
N GLU A 456 36.17 34.90 4.78
CA GLU A 456 37.50 35.08 4.28
C GLU A 456 38.43 33.92 4.66
N ILE A 457 39.28 33.45 3.72
CA ILE A 457 40.25 32.42 3.93
C ILE A 457 41.64 33.05 3.66
N GLU A 458 42.55 33.00 4.62
CA GLU A 458 43.94 33.35 4.39
C GLU A 458 44.62 32.34 3.46
N SER A 459 45.18 32.82 2.39
CA SER A 459 45.84 31.97 1.40
C SER A 459 46.91 31.06 2.03
N GLY A 460 46.69 29.75 1.97
CA GLY A 460 47.67 28.72 2.37
C GLY A 460 47.54 28.19 3.80
N LYS A 461 46.52 28.57 4.56
CA LYS A 461 46.39 28.15 5.97
C LYS A 461 45.16 27.28 6.29
N GLU A 462 44.11 27.34 5.50
CA GLU A 462 42.88 26.58 5.76
C GLU A 462 42.23 26.08 4.48
N THR A 463 41.57 24.93 4.58
CA THR A 463 40.69 24.41 3.53
C THR A 463 39.26 24.55 3.97
N ALA A 464 38.41 25.27 3.22
CA ALA A 464 36.99 25.29 3.42
C ALA A 464 36.35 24.11 2.71
N SER A 465 35.58 23.31 3.44
CA SER A 465 34.74 22.29 2.84
C SER A 465 33.36 22.92 2.56
N ILE A 466 33.01 23.01 1.29
CA ILE A 466 31.66 23.40 0.88
C ILE A 466 30.84 22.12 0.75
N GLY A 467 29.93 21.90 1.70
CA GLY A 467 28.95 20.84 1.64
C GLY A 467 27.66 21.39 1.06
N GLY A 468 27.16 20.81 0.00
CA GLY A 468 25.83 21.09 -0.53
C GLY A 468 25.02 19.79 -0.52
N THR A 469 23.77 19.86 -0.01
CA THR A 469 22.82 18.77 -0.19
C THR A 469 21.95 19.15 -1.37
N VAL A 470 21.95 18.33 -2.39
CA VAL A 470 21.01 18.42 -3.50
C VAL A 470 19.84 17.54 -3.12
N ASN A 471 18.71 18.16 -2.80
CA ASN A 471 17.43 17.45 -2.63
C ASN A 471 16.72 17.49 -3.97
N TYR A 472 16.42 16.33 -4.51
CA TYR A 472 15.62 16.13 -5.71
C TYR A 472 14.16 15.95 -5.30
#